data_df39f5336187d626dfabb2c1f56f5528
#
_entry.id   df39f5336187d626dfabb2c1f56f5528
#
_cell.length_a   1.000
_cell.length_b   1.000
_cell.length_c   1.000
_cell.angle_alpha   90.00
_cell.angle_beta   90.00
_cell.angle_gamma   90.00
#
_symmetry.space_group_name_H-M   'P 1'
#
loop_
_entity.id
_entity.type
_entity.pdbx_description
1 polymer ?
#
loop_
_entity_poly.entity_id
_entity_poly.type
_entity_poly.pdbx_seq_one_letter_code
_entity_poly.pdbx_strand_id
1 'polypeptide(L)'
;MTEHDPSPGSGETDGGPPTLLDPVLVAAFEGWNDAGEAASTALEHLELSWDAQPLTSIDPEEYYDFQVTRPHVRLTGGVTRRIDWQTTRLSVAQLPGTERHVVLVNGIEPNLRWKAFCRELLGHVERLGVTKVITLGALLTDTPHTRPTPVTGTSCSSTGSSPTCGGAPSAVSCSTTPSGSV
;
A
#
# COMPACT_ATOMS: atom_id res chain seq x y z
N MET A 1 -7.11 -41.75 0.09
CA MET A 1 -7.22 -41.08 -1.21
C MET A 1 -6.94 -39.62 -0.92
N THR A 2 -5.64 -39.29 -0.93
CA THR A 2 -5.11 -37.94 -0.60
C THR A 2 -5.01 -37.16 -1.89
N GLU A 3 -5.99 -36.30 -2.15
CA GLU A 3 -5.90 -35.30 -3.20
C GLU A 3 -4.87 -34.25 -2.77
N HIS A 4 -3.80 -34.21 -3.50
CA HIS A 4 -2.75 -33.23 -3.42
C HIS A 4 -3.30 -31.93 -4.05
N ASP A 5 -3.66 -30.97 -3.21
CA ASP A 5 -4.08 -29.62 -3.64
C ASP A 5 -2.87 -28.89 -4.23
N PRO A 6 -2.90 -28.49 -5.51
CA PRO A 6 -1.81 -27.69 -6.07
C PRO A 6 -1.86 -26.32 -5.44
N SER A 7 -0.84 -25.98 -4.65
CA SER A 7 -0.52 -24.60 -4.29
C SER A 7 -0.63 -23.72 -5.54
N PRO A 8 -1.26 -22.54 -5.45
CA PRO A 8 -1.21 -21.59 -6.55
C PRO A 8 0.26 -21.24 -6.77
N GLY A 9 0.79 -21.73 -7.86
CA GLY A 9 2.16 -21.50 -8.24
C GLY A 9 2.43 -20.00 -8.19
N SER A 10 3.50 -19.64 -7.50
CA SER A 10 4.22 -18.43 -7.75
C SER A 10 4.51 -18.39 -9.25
N GLY A 11 3.69 -17.65 -9.98
CA GLY A 11 3.95 -17.35 -11.38
C GLY A 11 5.17 -16.44 -11.44
N GLU A 12 6.36 -17.03 -11.32
CA GLU A 12 7.57 -16.41 -11.79
C GLU A 12 7.43 -16.29 -13.29
N THR A 13 6.90 -15.17 -13.74
CA THR A 13 7.10 -14.73 -15.10
C THR A 13 8.59 -14.46 -15.23
N ASP A 14 9.26 -15.30 -16.03
CA ASP A 14 10.66 -15.18 -16.47
C ASP A 14 10.84 -13.95 -17.38
N GLY A 15 10.42 -12.81 -16.91
CA GLY A 15 10.60 -11.49 -17.48
C GLY A 15 11.09 -10.61 -16.35
N GLY A 16 12.22 -9.92 -16.55
CA GLY A 16 12.74 -8.95 -15.58
C GLY A 16 11.67 -7.96 -15.12
N PRO A 17 11.93 -7.15 -14.11
CA PRO A 17 10.93 -6.23 -13.57
C PRO A 17 10.35 -5.37 -14.69
N PRO A 18 9.02 -5.11 -14.68
CA PRO A 18 8.40 -4.32 -15.72
C PRO A 18 9.06 -2.94 -15.82
N THR A 19 9.30 -2.47 -17.02
CA THR A 19 9.81 -1.11 -17.25
C THR A 19 8.69 -0.13 -16.96
N LEU A 20 8.79 0.59 -15.86
CA LEU A 20 7.83 1.60 -15.45
C LEU A 20 8.31 2.99 -15.85
N LEU A 21 7.41 3.85 -16.29
CA LEU A 21 7.73 5.24 -16.65
C LEU A 21 7.46 6.15 -15.46
N ASP A 22 8.50 6.80 -14.96
CA ASP A 22 8.48 7.76 -13.83
C ASP A 22 7.55 7.33 -12.68
N PRO A 23 7.79 6.13 -12.10
CA PRO A 23 6.88 5.54 -11.13
C PRO A 23 6.89 6.29 -9.80
N VAL A 24 5.68 6.46 -9.26
CA VAL A 24 5.45 6.94 -7.89
C VAL A 24 4.88 5.78 -7.09
N LEU A 25 5.30 5.62 -5.85
CA LEU A 25 4.73 4.61 -4.95
C LEU A 25 3.78 5.28 -3.96
N VAL A 26 2.61 4.68 -3.78
CA VAL A 26 1.64 5.02 -2.73
C VAL A 26 1.43 3.80 -1.86
N ALA A 27 1.62 3.94 -0.55
CA ALA A 27 1.50 2.85 0.40
C ALA A 27 0.49 3.17 1.49
N ALA A 28 -0.32 2.18 1.85
CA ALA A 28 -1.16 2.18 3.05
C ALA A 28 -1.03 0.85 3.77
N PHE A 29 -1.01 0.90 5.09
CA PHE A 29 -0.93 -0.30 5.93
C PHE A 29 -2.05 -0.26 6.96
N GLU A 30 -2.87 -1.30 6.96
CA GLU A 30 -3.83 -1.54 8.02
C GLU A 30 -3.08 -1.68 9.35
N GLY A 31 -3.60 -1.06 10.39
CA GLY A 31 -2.99 -1.10 11.69
C GLY A 31 -3.29 0.13 12.52
N TRP A 32 -2.38 0.46 13.41
CA TRP A 32 -2.58 1.52 14.38
C TRP A 32 -2.65 2.92 13.77
N ASN A 33 -2.02 3.14 12.62
CA ASN A 33 -2.01 4.42 11.91
C ASN A 33 -3.09 4.53 10.83
N ASP A 34 -4.05 3.62 10.80
CA ASP A 34 -5.15 3.60 9.83
C ASP A 34 -6.52 3.62 10.51
N ALA A 35 -6.83 4.73 11.16
CA ALA A 35 -8.07 4.90 11.88
C ALA A 35 -9.28 4.78 10.96
N GLY A 36 -10.17 3.83 11.28
CA GLY A 36 -11.38 3.53 10.51
C GLY A 36 -11.08 2.97 9.12
N GLU A 37 -9.90 2.38 8.93
CA GLU A 37 -9.47 1.79 7.65
C GLU A 37 -9.51 2.80 6.48
N ALA A 38 -9.32 4.09 6.81
CA ALA A 38 -9.53 5.15 5.82
C ALA A 38 -8.42 5.20 4.79
N ALA A 39 -7.16 4.96 5.19
CA ALA A 39 -6.02 4.99 4.29
C ALA A 39 -5.98 3.74 3.40
N SER A 40 -6.17 2.55 3.97
CA SER A 40 -6.23 1.29 3.23
C SER A 40 -7.41 1.25 2.26
N THR A 41 -8.61 1.65 2.71
CA THR A 41 -9.79 1.77 1.83
C THR A 41 -9.57 2.76 0.68
N ALA A 42 -8.90 3.89 0.94
CA ALA A 42 -8.58 4.84 -0.12
C ALA A 42 -7.63 4.21 -1.15
N LEU A 43 -6.63 3.44 -0.70
CA LEU A 43 -5.72 2.74 -1.60
C LEU A 43 -6.43 1.66 -2.41
N GLU A 44 -7.28 0.85 -1.79
CA GLU A 44 -8.11 -0.14 -2.48
C GLU A 44 -9.00 0.49 -3.55
N HIS A 45 -9.57 1.65 -3.24
CA HIS A 45 -10.34 2.41 -4.23
C HIS A 45 -9.49 2.80 -5.44
N LEU A 46 -8.24 3.21 -5.24
CA LEU A 46 -7.31 3.50 -6.32
C LEU A 46 -6.97 2.24 -7.13
N GLU A 47 -6.72 1.11 -6.47
CA GLU A 47 -6.47 -0.18 -7.14
C GLU A 47 -7.63 -0.55 -8.08
N LEU A 48 -8.86 -0.45 -7.59
CA LEU A 48 -10.05 -0.74 -8.37
C LEU A 48 -10.30 0.27 -9.49
N SER A 49 -10.15 1.57 -9.19
CA SER A 49 -10.48 2.64 -10.14
C SER A 49 -9.48 2.72 -11.30
N TRP A 50 -8.25 2.32 -11.08
CA TRP A 50 -7.18 2.37 -12.08
C TRP A 50 -6.84 1.00 -12.67
N ASP A 51 -7.68 -0.02 -12.38
CA ASP A 51 -7.49 -1.40 -12.85
C ASP A 51 -6.06 -1.91 -12.60
N ALA A 52 -5.59 -1.73 -11.36
CA ALA A 52 -4.23 -2.07 -10.98
C ALA A 52 -3.96 -3.58 -11.12
N GLN A 53 -2.84 -3.91 -11.74
CA GLN A 53 -2.44 -5.29 -11.98
C GLN A 53 -1.51 -5.77 -10.86
N PRO A 54 -1.67 -6.99 -10.36
CA PRO A 54 -0.76 -7.56 -9.36
C PRO A 54 0.68 -7.58 -9.89
N LEU A 55 1.62 -7.16 -9.05
CA LEU A 55 3.04 -7.14 -9.38
C LEU A 55 3.82 -8.19 -8.58
N THR A 56 3.71 -8.14 -7.26
CA THR A 56 4.36 -9.08 -6.34
C THR A 56 3.74 -8.97 -4.95
N SER A 57 4.10 -9.89 -4.07
CA SER A 57 3.72 -9.85 -2.66
C SER A 57 4.90 -10.23 -1.78
N ILE A 58 4.90 -9.74 -0.54
CA ILE A 58 5.88 -10.10 0.47
C ILE A 58 5.45 -11.43 1.11
N ASP A 59 6.41 -12.31 1.41
CA ASP A 59 6.11 -13.57 2.08
C ASP A 59 5.55 -13.31 3.49
N PRO A 60 4.30 -13.71 3.76
CA PRO A 60 3.69 -13.43 5.05
C PRO A 60 4.35 -14.18 6.22
N GLU A 61 4.92 -15.37 6.00
CA GLU A 61 5.51 -16.19 7.07
C GLU A 61 6.73 -15.53 7.72
N GLU A 62 7.39 -14.62 7.00
CA GLU A 62 8.57 -13.92 7.50
C GLU A 62 8.24 -12.78 8.46
N TYR A 63 7.01 -12.21 8.39
CA TYR A 63 6.71 -10.93 9.03
C TYR A 63 5.45 -10.90 9.87
N TYR A 64 4.55 -11.88 9.72
CA TYR A 64 3.28 -11.89 10.43
C TYR A 64 3.19 -13.04 11.42
N ASP A 65 2.68 -12.73 12.61
CA ASP A 65 2.27 -13.73 13.59
C ASP A 65 0.82 -14.13 13.32
N PHE A 66 0.60 -15.30 12.78
CA PHE A 66 -0.75 -15.77 12.44
C PHE A 66 -1.63 -16.07 13.65
N GLN A 67 -1.13 -16.01 14.87
CA GLN A 67 -1.96 -16.01 16.08
C GLN A 67 -2.63 -14.64 16.29
N VAL A 68 -1.97 -13.57 15.86
CA VAL A 68 -2.45 -12.19 15.92
C VAL A 68 -3.16 -11.81 14.62
N THR A 69 -2.46 -11.95 13.49
CA THR A 69 -2.97 -11.67 12.14
C THR A 69 -3.51 -12.95 11.54
N ARG A 70 -4.73 -13.31 11.91
CA ARG A 70 -5.34 -14.57 11.49
C ARG A 70 -5.75 -14.55 10.03
N PRO A 71 -5.54 -15.66 9.29
CA PRO A 71 -6.04 -15.77 7.93
C PRO A 71 -7.57 -15.75 7.90
N HIS A 72 -8.12 -15.24 6.82
CA HIS A 72 -9.55 -15.20 6.59
C HIS A 72 -10.02 -16.42 5.78
N VAL A 73 -11.19 -16.94 6.10
CA VAL A 73 -11.84 -17.97 5.30
C VAL A 73 -12.88 -17.33 4.42
N ARG A 74 -12.70 -17.43 3.12
CA ARG A 74 -13.65 -16.93 2.12
C ARG A 74 -14.44 -18.09 1.51
N LEU A 75 -15.73 -17.89 1.34
CA LEU A 75 -16.60 -18.83 0.63
C LEU A 75 -16.72 -18.39 -0.82
N THR A 76 -16.29 -19.24 -1.75
CA THR A 76 -16.47 -19.01 -3.18
C THR A 76 -17.67 -19.84 -3.67
N GLY A 77 -18.65 -19.17 -4.28
CA GLY A 77 -19.88 -19.83 -4.75
C GLY A 77 -20.72 -20.50 -3.66
N GLY A 78 -20.51 -20.13 -2.39
CA GLY A 78 -21.25 -20.70 -1.24
C GLY A 78 -20.80 -22.10 -0.80
N VAL A 79 -19.85 -22.73 -1.47
CA VAL A 79 -19.46 -24.13 -1.24
C VAL A 79 -17.96 -24.28 -0.96
N THR A 80 -17.11 -23.66 -1.77
CA THR A 80 -15.65 -23.83 -1.65
C THR A 80 -15.09 -22.86 -0.61
N ARG A 81 -14.38 -23.40 0.37
CA ARG A 81 -13.65 -22.58 1.36
C ARG A 81 -12.23 -22.37 0.87
N ARG A 82 -11.81 -21.10 0.83
CA ARG A 82 -10.43 -20.69 0.55
C ARG A 82 -9.88 -19.98 1.79
N ILE A 83 -8.64 -20.25 2.12
CA ILE A 83 -7.92 -19.52 3.17
C ILE A 83 -7.14 -18.42 2.49
N ASP A 84 -7.41 -17.18 2.88
CA ASP A 84 -6.67 -16.00 2.40
C ASP A 84 -5.70 -15.57 3.50
N TRP A 85 -4.41 -15.75 3.24
CA TRP A 85 -3.33 -15.28 4.10
C TRP A 85 -3.11 -13.80 3.86
N GLN A 86 -3.20 -13.04 4.92
CA GLN A 86 -2.97 -11.60 4.83
C GLN A 86 -1.49 -11.33 4.61
N THR A 87 -1.17 -10.44 3.67
CA THR A 87 0.20 -10.07 3.34
C THR A 87 0.24 -8.67 2.74
N THR A 88 1.44 -8.12 2.59
CA THR A 88 1.65 -6.88 1.83
C THR A 88 1.77 -7.21 0.36
N ARG A 89 0.90 -6.61 -0.44
CA ARG A 89 0.82 -6.76 -1.90
C ARG A 89 1.28 -5.49 -2.59
N LEU A 90 1.96 -5.67 -3.69
CA LEU A 90 2.31 -4.59 -4.60
C LEU A 90 1.55 -4.79 -5.90
N SER A 91 0.90 -3.76 -6.35
CA SER A 91 0.21 -3.69 -7.64
C SER A 91 0.71 -2.48 -8.43
N VAL A 92 0.48 -2.49 -9.74
CA VAL A 92 0.89 -1.41 -10.62
C VAL A 92 -0.28 -0.98 -11.49
N ALA A 93 -0.45 0.33 -11.66
CA ALA A 93 -1.42 0.92 -12.55
C ALA A 93 -0.79 2.06 -13.34
N GLN A 94 -1.43 2.42 -14.44
CA GLN A 94 -1.12 3.65 -15.16
C GLN A 94 -1.96 4.79 -14.59
N LEU A 95 -1.33 5.92 -14.28
CA LEU A 95 -2.05 7.10 -13.81
C LEU A 95 -2.96 7.65 -14.93
N PRO A 96 -4.27 7.81 -14.66
CA PRO A 96 -5.22 8.31 -15.67
C PRO A 96 -4.78 9.61 -16.31
N GLY A 97 -4.87 9.68 -17.65
CA GLY A 97 -4.50 10.85 -18.42
C GLY A 97 -3.00 11.14 -18.56
N THR A 98 -2.16 10.21 -18.15
CA THR A 98 -0.70 10.30 -18.25
C THR A 98 -0.09 8.98 -18.70
N GLU A 99 1.19 8.98 -19.09
CA GLU A 99 1.96 7.76 -19.34
C GLU A 99 2.72 7.25 -18.09
N ARG A 100 2.56 7.94 -16.97
CA ARG A 100 3.25 7.61 -15.72
C ARG A 100 2.61 6.41 -15.05
N HIS A 101 3.43 5.66 -14.32
CA HIS A 101 2.96 4.53 -13.53
C HIS A 101 2.87 4.88 -12.04
N VAL A 102 1.99 4.18 -11.34
CA VAL A 102 1.91 4.18 -9.89
C VAL A 102 2.05 2.76 -9.39
N VAL A 103 2.85 2.58 -8.38
CA VAL A 103 2.96 1.33 -7.62
C VAL A 103 2.13 1.53 -6.35
N LEU A 104 1.14 0.67 -6.14
CA LEU A 104 0.27 0.69 -4.98
C LEU A 104 0.71 -0.43 -4.04
N VAL A 105 0.96 -0.10 -2.78
CA VAL A 105 1.38 -1.04 -1.75
C VAL A 105 0.30 -1.11 -0.69
N ASN A 106 -0.43 -2.21 -0.67
CA ASN A 106 -1.51 -2.47 0.26
C ASN A 106 -1.13 -3.64 1.16
N GLY A 107 -1.20 -3.47 2.47
CA GLY A 107 -0.85 -4.50 3.43
C GLY A 107 -1.24 -4.18 4.85
N ILE A 108 -0.72 -4.98 5.75
CA ILE A 108 -0.91 -4.82 7.20
C ILE A 108 0.44 -4.50 7.81
N GLU A 109 0.46 -3.73 8.89
CA GLU A 109 1.69 -3.52 9.66
C GLU A 109 2.29 -4.86 10.11
N PRO A 110 3.61 -5.12 9.87
CA PRO A 110 4.23 -6.38 10.27
C PRO A 110 4.28 -6.52 11.79
N ASN A 111 4.07 -7.74 12.29
CA ASN A 111 4.21 -8.04 13.71
C ASN A 111 5.68 -8.24 14.11
N LEU A 112 6.48 -8.74 13.18
CA LEU A 112 7.86 -9.18 13.42
C LEU A 112 8.83 -8.58 12.40
N ARG A 113 10.12 -8.59 12.75
CA ARG A 113 11.23 -8.29 11.82
C ARG A 113 11.11 -6.98 11.04
N TRP A 114 10.59 -5.94 11.65
CA TRP A 114 10.31 -4.63 11.04
C TRP A 114 11.44 -4.09 10.14
N LYS A 115 12.70 -4.19 10.60
CA LYS A 115 13.84 -3.71 9.82
C LYS A 115 14.09 -4.52 8.55
N ALA A 116 13.80 -5.82 8.58
CA ALA A 116 13.91 -6.68 7.41
C ALA A 116 12.78 -6.38 6.43
N PHE A 117 11.56 -6.25 6.92
CA PHE A 117 10.39 -5.84 6.14
C PHE A 117 10.63 -4.51 5.39
N CYS A 118 11.06 -3.47 6.11
CA CYS A 118 11.36 -2.19 5.49
C CYS A 118 12.45 -2.31 4.42
N ARG A 119 13.50 -3.13 4.67
CA ARG A 119 14.58 -3.33 3.71
C ARG A 119 14.09 -4.05 2.45
N GLU A 120 13.24 -5.04 2.59
CA GLU A 120 12.66 -5.78 1.47
C GLU A 120 11.75 -4.87 0.64
N LEU A 121 10.87 -4.13 1.30
CA LEU A 121 10.00 -3.16 0.62
C LEU A 121 10.81 -2.10 -0.13
N LEU A 122 11.83 -1.53 0.51
CA LEU A 122 12.72 -0.56 -0.14
C LEU A 122 13.52 -1.18 -1.30
N GLY A 123 13.87 -2.46 -1.20
CA GLY A 123 14.47 -3.20 -2.31
C GLY A 123 13.55 -3.29 -3.53
N HIS A 124 12.23 -3.43 -3.33
CA HIS A 124 11.26 -3.33 -4.43
C HIS A 124 11.19 -1.91 -5.01
N VAL A 125 11.18 -0.89 -4.15
CA VAL A 125 11.20 0.53 -4.54
C VAL A 125 12.37 0.83 -5.47
N GLU A 126 13.57 0.38 -5.09
CA GLU A 126 14.80 0.57 -5.88
C GLU A 126 14.76 -0.18 -7.22
N ARG A 127 14.35 -1.46 -7.20
CA ARG A 127 14.26 -2.29 -8.42
C ARG A 127 13.25 -1.75 -9.44
N LEU A 128 12.18 -1.14 -8.96
CA LEU A 128 11.13 -0.55 -9.82
C LEU A 128 11.46 0.87 -10.28
N GLY A 129 12.58 1.44 -9.84
CA GLY A 129 13.00 2.80 -10.20
C GLY A 129 12.07 3.88 -9.66
N VAL A 130 11.39 3.63 -8.53
CA VAL A 130 10.47 4.59 -7.91
C VAL A 130 11.25 5.83 -7.44
N THR A 131 10.76 6.99 -7.84
CA THR A 131 11.40 8.29 -7.53
C THR A 131 10.75 9.01 -6.36
N LYS A 132 9.51 8.67 -6.03
CA LYS A 132 8.74 9.29 -4.95
C LYS A 132 7.91 8.26 -4.21
N VAL A 133 7.99 8.28 -2.90
CA VAL A 133 7.17 7.44 -2.02
C VAL A 133 6.20 8.32 -1.24
N ILE A 134 4.93 7.94 -1.25
CA ILE A 134 3.85 8.58 -0.50
C ILE A 134 3.27 7.53 0.43
N THR A 135 3.24 7.79 1.72
CA THR A 135 2.54 6.93 2.69
C THR A 135 1.25 7.60 3.11
N LEU A 136 0.17 6.85 3.08
CA LEU A 136 -1.12 7.25 3.59
C LEU A 136 -1.29 6.76 5.02
N GLY A 137 -1.97 7.55 5.83
CA GLY A 137 -2.35 7.18 7.18
C GLY A 137 -3.58 7.97 7.62
N ALA A 138 -4.27 7.48 8.64
CA ALA A 138 -5.43 8.13 9.21
C ALA A 138 -5.33 8.11 10.73
N LEU A 139 -5.60 9.25 11.36
CA LEU A 139 -5.61 9.39 12.79
C LEU A 139 -7.00 9.81 13.28
N LEU A 140 -7.42 9.27 14.41
CA LEU A 140 -8.62 9.75 15.10
C LEU A 140 -8.40 11.19 15.54
N THR A 141 -9.42 12.00 15.35
CA THR A 141 -9.40 13.42 15.76
C THR A 141 -10.72 13.80 16.41
N ASP A 142 -10.68 14.78 17.29
CA ASP A 142 -11.88 15.35 17.95
C ASP A 142 -12.67 16.30 17.03
N THR A 143 -12.51 16.16 15.72
CA THR A 143 -13.24 16.96 14.74
C THR A 143 -14.65 16.40 14.54
N PRO A 144 -15.71 17.22 14.64
CA PRO A 144 -17.07 16.78 14.38
C PRO A 144 -17.23 16.28 12.93
N HIS A 145 -17.98 15.19 12.73
CA HIS A 145 -18.24 14.60 11.38
C HIS A 145 -18.92 15.56 10.39
N THR A 146 -19.49 16.67 10.88
CA THR A 146 -20.10 17.72 10.05
C THR A 146 -19.09 18.68 9.42
N ARG A 147 -17.82 18.60 9.79
CA ARG A 147 -16.75 19.40 9.20
C ARG A 147 -15.98 18.61 8.16
N PRO A 148 -15.43 19.26 7.12
CA PRO A 148 -14.51 18.62 6.19
C PRO A 148 -13.34 17.99 6.97
N THR A 149 -12.98 16.76 6.57
CA THR A 149 -11.82 16.07 7.15
C THR A 149 -10.53 16.81 6.77
N PRO A 150 -9.70 17.23 7.73
CA PRO A 150 -8.44 17.89 7.41
C PRO A 150 -7.46 16.87 6.83
N VAL A 151 -6.82 17.20 5.72
CA VAL A 151 -5.72 16.44 5.14
C VAL A 151 -4.44 17.22 5.34
N THR A 152 -3.46 16.60 5.97
CA THR A 152 -2.13 17.19 6.20
C THR A 152 -1.06 16.31 5.61
N GLY A 153 0.04 16.88 5.16
CA GLY A 153 1.16 16.13 4.62
C GLY A 153 2.49 16.74 5.05
N THR A 154 3.48 15.87 5.20
CA THR A 154 4.87 16.26 5.41
C THR A 154 5.72 15.66 4.31
N SER A 155 6.75 16.36 3.86
CA SER A 155 7.69 15.83 2.89
C SER A 155 9.12 15.95 3.41
N CYS A 156 9.95 14.94 3.11
CA CYS A 156 11.39 15.06 3.25
C CYS A 156 12.04 14.74 1.89
N SER A 157 13.09 15.48 1.56
CA SER A 157 13.90 15.23 0.37
C SER A 157 15.30 14.86 0.81
N SER A 158 15.85 13.77 0.27
CA SER A 158 17.26 13.42 0.44
C SER A 158 18.10 14.20 -0.56
N THR A 159 18.47 15.42 -0.24
CA THR A 159 19.58 16.10 -0.92
C THR A 159 20.86 15.84 -0.13
N GLY A 160 21.61 14.84 -0.55
CA GLY A 160 23.00 14.55 -0.20
C GLY A 160 23.39 14.67 1.28
N SER A 161 23.91 13.57 1.85
CA SER A 161 24.61 13.47 3.13
C SER A 161 23.79 13.62 4.41
N SER A 162 23.41 12.48 4.98
CA SER A 162 22.80 12.26 6.30
C SER A 162 21.33 12.70 6.46
N PRO A 163 20.44 11.77 6.83
CA PRO A 163 19.06 12.11 7.15
C PRO A 163 19.01 12.77 8.53
N THR A 164 19.14 14.06 8.58
CA THR A 164 18.73 14.84 9.76
C THR A 164 17.26 15.18 9.61
N CYS A 165 16.38 14.34 10.14
CA CYS A 165 14.99 14.69 10.39
C CYS A 165 14.95 15.71 11.53
N GLY A 166 15.18 16.97 11.23
CA GLY A 166 15.19 18.08 12.17
C GLY A 166 14.59 19.32 11.53
N GLY A 167 13.30 19.29 11.27
CA GLY A 167 12.54 20.45 10.83
C GLY A 167 11.08 20.26 11.22
N ALA A 168 10.49 21.25 11.89
CA ALA A 168 9.07 21.25 12.19
C ALA A 168 8.26 21.04 10.91
N PRO A 169 7.16 20.27 10.94
CA PRO A 169 6.34 19.96 9.77
C PRO A 169 5.75 21.25 9.22
N SER A 170 6.17 21.63 8.01
CA SER A 170 5.46 22.64 7.25
C SER A 170 4.15 22.01 6.77
N ALA A 171 3.07 22.37 7.38
CA ALA A 171 1.75 21.95 6.95
C ALA A 171 1.48 22.48 5.55
N VAL A 172 1.43 21.60 4.57
CA VAL A 172 0.91 21.92 3.24
C VAL A 172 -0.60 21.83 3.35
N SER A 173 -1.26 22.96 3.51
CA SER A 173 -2.72 23.01 3.44
C SER A 173 -3.13 22.87 1.96
N CYS A 174 -3.70 21.74 1.59
CA CYS A 174 -4.41 21.61 0.33
C CYS A 174 -5.80 22.25 0.51
N SER A 175 -5.97 23.50 0.07
CA SER A 175 -7.29 24.13 -0.03
C SER A 175 -7.97 23.60 -1.29
N THR A 176 -8.88 22.65 -1.16
CA THR A 176 -9.85 22.34 -2.20
C THR A 176 -10.86 23.47 -2.25
N THR A 177 -10.75 24.33 -3.23
CA THR A 177 -11.81 25.28 -3.60
C THR A 177 -12.94 24.47 -4.25
N PRO A 178 -14.17 24.45 -3.70
CA PRO A 178 -15.28 23.89 -4.43
C PRO A 178 -15.59 24.82 -5.59
N SER A 179 -15.36 24.38 -6.83
CA SER A 179 -15.87 25.06 -8.02
C SER A 179 -17.38 24.85 -8.02
N GLY A 180 -18.10 25.85 -7.52
CA GLY A 180 -19.51 25.97 -7.71
C GLY A 180 -19.79 26.46 -9.13
N SER A 181 -20.71 25.81 -9.80
CA SER A 181 -21.53 26.45 -10.84
C SER A 181 -22.81 25.66 -11.04
N VAL A 182 -23.90 26.31 -10.65
CA VAL A 182 -25.24 26.37 -11.23
C VAL A 182 -25.88 25.08 -11.72
#